data_235825373575e6d7f831eda73780623c
#
_entry.id   235825373575e6d7f831eda73780623c
#
_cell.length_a   1.000
_cell.length_b   1.000
_cell.length_c   1.000
_cell.angle_alpha   90.00
_cell.angle_beta   90.00
_cell.angle_gamma   90.00
#
_symmetry.space_group_name_H-M   'P 1'
#
loop_
_entity.id
_entity.type
_entity.pdbx_description
1 polymer ?
#
loop_
_entity_poly.entity_id
_entity_poly.type
_entity_poly.pdbx_seq_one_letter_code
_entity_poly.pdbx_strand_id
1 'polypeptide(L)'
;TDVPVNKRHLDMVYAHIRLSDRPFMGAVTAEERSEDSIEMARLTFGADFVDRNCVILGNVNVNSPLVWDGTMTRSLRAYARANQAAVIVPFILGGAMGPVTNAGAIAQSLAETMAGCALTQLERKGAPVIFGNFLSSTALRSGSPTFGTPEPAIGSMVVGQLARRLGLPLRCSGNFTTSKLPDAQAMTE
;
A
#
# COMPACT_ATOMS: atom_id res chain seq x y z
N THR A 1 4.03 -16.75 15.38
CA THR A 1 4.79 -15.52 15.65
C THR A 1 4.99 -15.36 17.16
N ASP A 2 6.19 -14.97 17.58
CA ASP A 2 6.61 -14.91 18.98
C ASP A 2 6.10 -13.66 19.71
N VAL A 3 5.54 -12.72 18.95
CA VAL A 3 5.06 -11.44 19.48
C VAL A 3 3.54 -11.48 19.68
N PRO A 4 3.04 -11.16 20.89
CA PRO A 4 1.61 -11.06 21.16
C PRO A 4 0.89 -10.11 20.22
N VAL A 5 -0.29 -10.52 19.72
CA VAL A 5 -1.04 -9.78 18.67
C VAL A 5 -1.44 -8.38 19.13
N ASN A 6 -1.76 -8.20 20.40
CA ASN A 6 -2.22 -6.92 20.96
C ASN A 6 -1.16 -5.80 20.94
N LYS A 7 0.13 -6.16 21.01
CA LYS A 7 1.25 -5.19 21.00
C LYS A 7 2.20 -5.33 19.81
N ARG A 8 1.93 -6.26 18.90
CA ARG A 8 2.81 -6.53 17.75
C ARG A 8 3.14 -5.28 16.93
N HIS A 9 2.20 -4.39 16.74
CA HIS A 9 2.39 -3.14 16.00
C HIS A 9 3.41 -2.22 16.69
N LEU A 10 3.42 -2.18 18.02
CA LEU A 10 4.40 -1.39 18.80
C LEU A 10 5.81 -1.97 18.65
N ASP A 11 5.94 -3.29 18.79
CA ASP A 11 7.24 -3.97 18.64
C ASP A 11 7.80 -3.82 17.21
N MET A 12 6.93 -3.87 16.19
CA MET A 12 7.33 -3.64 14.79
C MET A 12 7.83 -2.22 14.57
N VAL A 13 7.10 -1.21 15.03
CA VAL A 13 7.49 0.20 14.90
C VAL A 13 8.76 0.47 15.70
N TYR A 14 8.88 -0.08 16.92
CA TYR A 14 10.08 0.03 17.72
C TYR A 14 11.31 -0.56 17.02
N ALA A 15 11.16 -1.73 16.38
CA ALA A 15 12.25 -2.32 15.61
C ALA A 15 12.72 -1.41 14.46
N HIS A 16 11.79 -0.79 13.73
CA HIS A 16 12.13 0.18 12.69
C HIS A 16 12.90 1.37 13.24
N ILE A 17 12.44 1.95 14.36
CA ILE A 17 13.08 3.09 15.00
C ILE A 17 14.50 2.75 15.49
N ARG A 18 14.68 1.54 16.03
CA ARG A 18 15.96 1.08 16.59
C ARG A 18 16.99 0.67 15.55
N LEU A 19 16.56 0.16 14.42
CA LEU A 19 17.42 -0.55 13.45
C LEU A 19 17.55 0.18 12.12
N SER A 20 16.88 1.30 11.93
CA SER A 20 16.93 2.08 10.69
C SER A 20 16.92 3.58 10.96
N ASP A 21 17.59 4.33 10.10
CA ASP A 21 17.58 5.80 10.01
C ASP A 21 16.66 6.32 8.88
N ARG A 22 15.90 5.44 8.27
CA ARG A 22 15.02 5.74 7.12
C ARG A 22 13.57 5.88 7.55
N PRO A 23 12.75 6.62 6.77
CA PRO A 23 11.29 6.56 6.91
C PRO A 23 10.79 5.12 6.85
N PHE A 24 9.79 4.79 7.65
CA PHE A 24 9.32 3.42 7.83
C PHE A 24 7.80 3.29 7.73
N MET A 25 7.33 2.05 7.67
CA MET A 25 5.90 1.75 7.66
C MET A 25 5.37 1.60 9.08
N GLY A 26 4.21 2.22 9.35
CA GLY A 26 3.41 2.00 10.54
C GLY A 26 2.26 1.03 10.31
N ALA A 27 1.53 0.74 11.39
CA ALA A 27 0.39 -0.16 11.36
C ALA A 27 -0.84 0.49 10.71
N VAL A 28 -1.69 -0.36 10.10
CA VAL A 28 -2.97 0.05 9.49
C VAL A 28 -4.10 -0.93 9.83
N THR A 29 -3.88 -1.85 10.76
CA THR A 29 -4.81 -2.93 11.09
C THR A 29 -5.94 -2.52 12.05
N ALA A 30 -5.90 -1.29 12.55
CA ALA A 30 -6.94 -0.60 13.30
C ALA A 30 -6.57 0.89 13.36
N GLU A 31 -7.55 1.78 13.58
CA GLU A 31 -7.31 3.22 13.71
C GLU A 31 -6.34 3.50 14.87
N GLU A 32 -6.59 2.92 16.03
CA GLU A 32 -5.78 3.09 17.24
C GLU A 32 -4.33 2.65 17.02
N ARG A 33 -4.11 1.57 16.26
CA ARG A 33 -2.76 1.10 15.93
C ARG A 33 -2.02 2.01 14.97
N SER A 34 -2.75 2.68 14.10
CA SER A 34 -2.20 3.73 13.22
C SER A 34 -1.80 4.95 14.04
N GLU A 35 -2.64 5.37 14.98
CA GLU A 35 -2.39 6.48 15.90
C GLU A 35 -1.21 6.17 16.83
N ASP A 36 -1.13 4.97 17.42
CA ASP A 36 0.02 4.51 18.21
C ASP A 36 1.33 4.61 17.40
N SER A 37 1.30 4.17 16.14
CA SER A 37 2.48 4.20 15.27
C SER A 37 2.95 5.64 15.01
N ILE A 38 2.01 6.56 14.79
CA ILE A 38 2.27 7.98 14.58
C ILE A 38 2.80 8.62 15.88
N GLU A 39 2.22 8.28 17.02
CA GLU A 39 2.66 8.80 18.32
C GLU A 39 4.07 8.32 18.67
N MET A 40 4.41 7.07 18.39
CA MET A 40 5.79 6.58 18.54
C MET A 40 6.79 7.37 17.67
N ALA A 41 6.39 7.74 16.46
CA ALA A 41 7.22 8.61 15.62
C ALA A 41 7.37 10.02 16.23
N ARG A 42 6.30 10.59 16.78
CA ARG A 42 6.35 11.89 17.48
C ARG A 42 7.23 11.87 18.71
N LEU A 43 7.14 10.83 19.53
CA LEU A 43 8.00 10.65 20.70
C LEU A 43 9.48 10.53 20.31
N THR A 44 9.75 9.92 19.15
CA THR A 44 11.13 9.68 18.67
C THR A 44 11.76 10.91 18.02
N PHE A 45 11.03 11.58 17.15
CA PHE A 45 11.58 12.66 16.30
C PHE A 45 11.12 14.06 16.73
N GLY A 46 10.22 14.15 17.69
CA GLY A 46 9.57 15.39 18.12
C GLY A 46 8.31 15.71 17.31
N ALA A 47 7.26 16.13 18.02
CA ALA A 47 5.94 16.38 17.42
C ALA A 47 6.03 17.44 16.29
N ASP A 48 6.69 18.57 16.54
CA ASP A 48 6.86 19.65 15.58
C ASP A 48 7.56 19.22 14.30
N PHE A 49 8.50 18.28 14.39
CA PHE A 49 9.20 17.75 13.24
C PHE A 49 8.29 16.84 12.42
N VAL A 50 7.59 15.91 13.08
CA VAL A 50 6.66 14.97 12.44
C VAL A 50 5.48 15.69 11.77
N ASP A 51 4.94 16.75 12.39
CA ASP A 51 3.84 17.53 11.83
C ASP A 51 4.22 18.27 10.53
N ARG A 52 5.52 18.57 10.37
CA ARG A 52 6.04 19.26 9.16
C ARG A 52 6.69 18.33 8.16
N ASN A 53 7.06 17.12 8.57
CA ASN A 53 7.81 16.18 7.73
C ASN A 53 7.12 14.81 7.71
N CYS A 54 7.10 14.17 6.56
CA CYS A 54 6.63 12.80 6.43
C CYS A 54 7.75 11.83 6.83
N VAL A 55 7.61 11.17 7.97
CA VAL A 55 8.59 10.22 8.53
C VAL A 55 8.07 8.79 8.59
N ILE A 56 6.75 8.63 8.56
CA ILE A 56 6.08 7.33 8.63
C ILE A 56 5.01 7.24 7.54
N LEU A 57 4.73 6.06 7.05
CA LEU A 57 3.68 5.84 6.07
C LEU A 57 2.81 4.62 6.42
N GLY A 58 1.53 4.71 6.04
CA GLY A 58 0.58 3.62 6.15
C GLY A 58 0.35 2.94 4.81
N ASN A 59 0.49 1.62 4.73
CA ASN A 59 0.14 0.86 3.53
C ASN A 59 -1.32 0.44 3.58
N VAL A 60 -2.19 1.25 2.99
CA VAL A 60 -3.64 1.12 3.05
C VAL A 60 -4.14 0.36 1.83
N ASN A 61 -4.61 -0.86 2.05
CA ASN A 61 -5.17 -1.69 0.98
C ASN A 61 -6.63 -1.33 0.69
N VAL A 62 -7.00 -1.37 -0.58
CA VAL A 62 -8.39 -1.30 -1.01
C VAL A 62 -8.94 -2.72 -1.10
N ASN A 63 -10.17 -2.91 -0.69
CA ASN A 63 -10.88 -4.18 -0.83
C ASN A 63 -11.49 -4.27 -2.24
N SER A 64 -10.63 -4.49 -3.23
CA SER A 64 -11.09 -4.61 -4.62
C SER A 64 -12.09 -5.77 -4.78
N PRO A 65 -13.14 -5.61 -5.58
CA PRO A 65 -13.42 -4.49 -6.47
C PRO A 65 -14.23 -3.35 -5.79
N LEU A 66 -13.73 -2.13 -5.91
CA LEU A 66 -14.44 -0.87 -5.61
C LEU A 66 -15.01 -0.75 -4.18
N VAL A 67 -14.40 -1.42 -3.19
CA VAL A 67 -14.84 -1.38 -1.79
C VAL A 67 -13.74 -0.85 -0.89
N TRP A 68 -14.11 0.05 0.01
CA TRP A 68 -13.28 0.55 1.08
C TRP A 68 -13.87 0.12 2.44
N ASP A 69 -13.19 -0.74 3.18
CA ASP A 69 -13.64 -1.12 4.51
C ASP A 69 -13.40 -0.02 5.55
N GLY A 70 -14.12 -0.12 6.67
CA GLY A 70 -14.04 0.88 7.72
C GLY A 70 -12.66 0.95 8.39
N THR A 71 -11.93 -0.16 8.50
CA THR A 71 -10.60 -0.18 9.13
C THR A 71 -9.58 0.55 8.28
N MET A 72 -9.53 0.24 6.98
CA MET A 72 -8.61 0.91 6.05
C MET A 72 -8.95 2.39 5.89
N THR A 73 -10.23 2.72 5.82
CA THR A 73 -10.70 4.11 5.75
C THR A 73 -10.29 4.92 6.97
N ARG A 74 -10.48 4.38 8.19
CA ARG A 74 -10.08 5.07 9.43
C ARG A 74 -8.57 5.21 9.54
N SER A 75 -7.80 4.17 9.19
CA SER A 75 -6.33 4.24 9.16
C SER A 75 -5.83 5.29 8.16
N LEU A 76 -6.41 5.35 6.95
CA LEU A 76 -6.10 6.38 5.96
C LEU A 76 -6.29 7.79 6.54
N ARG A 77 -7.42 8.01 7.22
CA ARG A 77 -7.73 9.30 7.85
C ARG A 77 -6.76 9.64 8.98
N ALA A 78 -6.35 8.67 9.80
CA ALA A 78 -5.37 8.90 10.87
C ALA A 78 -4.03 9.39 10.30
N TYR A 79 -3.49 8.73 9.26
CA TYR A 79 -2.27 9.19 8.59
C TYR A 79 -2.43 10.55 7.95
N ALA A 80 -3.56 10.80 7.27
CA ALA A 80 -3.84 12.09 6.64
C ALA A 80 -3.88 13.23 7.66
N ARG A 81 -4.60 13.08 8.78
CA ARG A 81 -4.66 14.07 9.87
C ARG A 81 -3.28 14.43 10.40
N ALA A 82 -2.43 13.43 10.56
CA ALA A 82 -1.08 13.60 11.07
C ALA A 82 -0.06 14.11 10.05
N ASN A 83 -0.47 14.43 8.81
CA ASN A 83 0.44 14.81 7.72
C ASN A 83 1.45 13.71 7.37
N GLN A 84 1.10 12.46 7.58
CA GLN A 84 1.93 11.32 7.23
C GLN A 84 1.40 10.63 5.98
N ALA A 85 2.29 9.97 5.24
CA ALA A 85 1.92 9.43 3.92
C ALA A 85 1.00 8.22 4.03
N ALA A 86 0.03 8.14 3.12
CA ALA A 86 -0.73 6.94 2.86
C ALA A 86 -0.34 6.37 1.48
N VAL A 87 0.09 5.12 1.45
CA VAL A 87 0.20 4.34 0.22
C VAL A 87 -1.15 3.70 -0.02
N ILE A 88 -1.85 4.11 -1.06
CA ILE A 88 -3.16 3.57 -1.41
C ILE A 88 -2.96 2.44 -2.39
N VAL A 89 -3.25 1.21 -1.98
CA VAL A 89 -2.92 0.00 -2.74
C VAL A 89 -4.17 -0.78 -3.10
N PRO A 90 -4.72 -0.60 -4.30
CA PRO A 90 -5.65 -1.55 -4.87
C PRO A 90 -5.00 -2.93 -5.02
N PHE A 91 -5.69 -3.97 -4.59
CA PHE A 91 -5.26 -5.35 -4.77
C PHE A 91 -6.16 -6.00 -5.82
N ILE A 92 -5.67 -6.08 -7.05
CA ILE A 92 -6.47 -6.53 -8.20
C ILE A 92 -5.89 -7.79 -8.82
N LEU A 93 -6.70 -8.84 -8.82
CA LEU A 93 -6.47 -10.04 -9.60
C LEU A 93 -7.40 -10.00 -10.82
N GLY A 94 -6.84 -9.68 -11.97
CA GLY A 94 -7.60 -9.62 -13.22
C GLY A 94 -8.31 -10.96 -13.51
N GLY A 95 -9.60 -10.90 -13.80
CA GLY A 95 -10.44 -12.07 -14.00
C GLY A 95 -11.10 -12.65 -12.74
N ALA A 96 -10.67 -12.25 -11.54
CA ALA A 96 -11.32 -12.66 -10.29
C ALA A 96 -11.84 -11.46 -9.48
N MET A 97 -11.03 -10.42 -9.33
CA MET A 97 -11.34 -9.23 -8.52
C MET A 97 -11.44 -7.95 -9.37
N GLY A 98 -11.41 -8.09 -10.66
CA GLY A 98 -11.49 -7.00 -11.62
C GLY A 98 -11.62 -7.52 -13.04
N PRO A 99 -11.69 -6.61 -14.05
CA PRO A 99 -11.74 -6.99 -15.46
C PRO A 99 -10.57 -7.90 -15.86
N VAL A 100 -10.83 -8.79 -16.81
CA VAL A 100 -9.82 -9.73 -17.35
C VAL A 100 -8.72 -8.97 -18.11
N THR A 101 -9.09 -7.88 -18.79
CA THR A 101 -8.13 -7.12 -19.59
C THR A 101 -7.26 -6.23 -18.71
N ASN A 102 -5.96 -6.13 -19.02
CA ASN A 102 -5.05 -5.22 -18.31
C ASN A 102 -5.55 -3.78 -18.29
N ALA A 103 -6.07 -3.28 -19.41
CA ALA A 103 -6.60 -1.92 -19.48
C ALA A 103 -7.77 -1.70 -18.49
N GLY A 104 -8.70 -2.64 -18.40
CA GLY A 104 -9.80 -2.59 -17.45
C GLY A 104 -9.34 -2.68 -16.00
N ALA A 105 -8.41 -3.59 -15.68
CA ALA A 105 -7.87 -3.75 -14.34
C ALA A 105 -7.09 -2.51 -13.91
N ILE A 106 -6.32 -1.90 -14.81
CA ILE A 106 -5.59 -0.64 -14.56
C ILE A 106 -6.57 0.53 -14.36
N ALA A 107 -7.64 0.61 -15.15
CA ALA A 107 -8.66 1.65 -14.97
C ALA A 107 -9.35 1.53 -13.59
N GLN A 108 -9.66 0.32 -13.14
CA GLN A 108 -10.17 0.06 -11.79
C GLN A 108 -9.14 0.46 -10.72
N SER A 109 -7.87 0.07 -10.87
CA SER A 109 -6.80 0.46 -9.95
C SER A 109 -6.70 1.98 -9.83
N LEU A 110 -6.76 2.69 -10.94
CA LEU A 110 -6.76 4.15 -10.94
C LEU A 110 -7.98 4.71 -10.20
N ALA A 111 -9.18 4.21 -10.48
CA ALA A 111 -10.41 4.69 -9.84
C ALA A 111 -10.38 4.49 -8.31
N GLU A 112 -9.97 3.32 -7.84
CA GLU A 112 -9.84 3.01 -6.42
C GLU A 112 -8.78 3.88 -5.73
N THR A 113 -7.63 4.09 -6.38
CA THR A 113 -6.59 4.98 -5.87
C THR A 113 -7.07 6.43 -5.79
N MET A 114 -7.75 6.92 -6.83
CA MET A 114 -8.26 8.30 -6.86
C MET A 114 -9.35 8.53 -5.81
N ALA A 115 -10.18 7.53 -5.51
CA ALA A 115 -11.14 7.62 -4.40
C ALA A 115 -10.43 7.79 -3.05
N GLY A 116 -9.37 7.03 -2.79
CA GLY A 116 -8.56 7.18 -1.59
C GLY A 116 -7.82 8.52 -1.55
N CYS A 117 -7.28 8.99 -2.68
CA CYS A 117 -6.68 10.32 -2.78
C CYS A 117 -7.70 11.41 -2.43
N ALA A 118 -8.91 11.34 -2.97
CA ALA A 118 -9.97 12.30 -2.68
C ALA A 118 -10.32 12.32 -1.19
N LEU A 119 -10.50 11.16 -0.57
CA LEU A 119 -10.76 11.05 0.86
C LEU A 119 -9.61 11.65 1.69
N THR A 120 -8.37 11.36 1.32
CA THR A 120 -7.19 11.91 1.99
C THR A 120 -7.18 13.45 1.94
N GLN A 121 -7.46 14.04 0.78
CA GLN A 121 -7.49 15.48 0.60
C GLN A 121 -8.71 16.17 1.26
N LEU A 122 -9.83 15.47 1.38
CA LEU A 122 -10.99 15.93 2.15
C LEU A 122 -10.71 15.95 3.65
N GLU A 123 -9.97 14.96 4.16
CA GLU A 123 -9.56 14.91 5.56
C GLU A 123 -8.53 16.00 5.89
N ARG A 124 -7.52 16.14 5.04
CA ARG A 124 -6.48 17.17 5.16
C ARG A 124 -5.94 17.54 3.78
N LYS A 125 -6.21 18.75 3.34
CA LYS A 125 -5.66 19.29 2.09
C LYS A 125 -4.13 19.33 2.15
N GLY A 126 -3.49 18.73 1.14
CA GLY A 126 -2.03 18.64 1.04
C GLY A 126 -1.41 17.44 1.76
N ALA A 127 -2.20 16.59 2.43
CA ALA A 127 -1.67 15.37 3.03
C ALA A 127 -1.00 14.48 1.97
N PRO A 128 0.20 13.92 2.25
CA PRO A 128 0.96 13.17 1.27
C PRO A 128 0.31 11.83 0.94
N VAL A 129 0.25 11.52 -0.35
CA VAL A 129 -0.24 10.23 -0.88
C VAL A 129 0.76 9.62 -1.83
N ILE A 130 0.80 8.30 -1.84
CA ILE A 130 1.59 7.49 -2.76
C ILE A 130 0.64 6.58 -3.52
N PHE A 131 0.73 6.59 -4.85
CA PHE A 131 0.00 5.65 -5.67
C PHE A 131 0.59 4.25 -5.45
N GLY A 132 -0.14 3.37 -4.79
CA GLY A 132 0.20 1.97 -4.65
C GLY A 132 -0.41 1.13 -5.77
N ASN A 133 0.26 0.06 -6.15
CA ASN A 133 -0.28 -0.87 -7.12
C ASN A 133 0.09 -2.30 -6.76
N PHE A 134 -0.92 -3.16 -6.72
CA PHE A 134 -0.75 -4.60 -6.78
C PHE A 134 -1.72 -5.13 -7.82
N LEU A 135 -1.20 -5.41 -9.01
CA LEU A 135 -1.97 -5.95 -10.11
C LEU A 135 -1.34 -7.27 -10.55
N SER A 136 -2.16 -8.30 -10.62
CA SER A 136 -1.81 -9.58 -11.21
C SER A 136 -3.00 -10.11 -12.00
N SER A 137 -2.85 -11.25 -12.62
CA SER A 137 -3.94 -11.95 -13.28
C SER A 137 -4.27 -13.26 -12.56
N THR A 138 -5.37 -13.88 -12.94
CA THR A 138 -5.81 -15.16 -12.40
C THR A 138 -5.73 -16.20 -13.50
N ALA A 139 -5.06 -17.32 -13.21
CA ALA A 139 -5.08 -18.47 -14.08
C ALA A 139 -6.48 -19.09 -14.05
N LEU A 140 -7.28 -18.84 -15.08
CA LEU A 140 -8.70 -19.29 -15.15
C LEU A 140 -8.85 -20.80 -15.00
N ARG A 141 -7.81 -21.57 -15.35
CA ARG A 141 -7.81 -23.03 -15.22
C ARG A 141 -7.66 -23.52 -13.77
N SER A 142 -6.89 -22.84 -12.95
CA SER A 142 -6.59 -23.25 -11.56
C SER A 142 -7.23 -22.36 -10.51
N GLY A 143 -7.70 -21.15 -10.90
CA GLY A 143 -8.18 -20.14 -9.96
C GLY A 143 -7.07 -19.47 -9.15
N SER A 144 -5.81 -19.77 -9.43
CA SER A 144 -4.66 -19.23 -8.68
C SER A 144 -4.18 -17.91 -9.27
N PRO A 145 -3.65 -16.98 -8.43
CA PRO A 145 -2.92 -15.83 -8.94
C PRO A 145 -1.76 -16.25 -9.82
N THR A 146 -1.46 -15.46 -10.84
CA THR A 146 -0.29 -15.67 -11.70
C THR A 146 0.79 -14.67 -11.35
N PHE A 147 1.99 -15.15 -11.04
CA PHE A 147 3.18 -14.32 -10.85
C PHE A 147 4.20 -14.68 -11.93
N GLY A 148 5.06 -13.73 -12.29
CA GLY A 148 6.05 -13.93 -13.32
C GLY A 148 5.50 -13.92 -14.76
N THR A 149 4.22 -13.59 -14.96
CA THR A 149 3.62 -13.41 -16.27
C THR A 149 3.79 -11.96 -16.74
N PRO A 150 3.64 -11.66 -18.05
CA PRO A 150 3.78 -10.30 -18.59
C PRO A 150 2.76 -9.29 -18.05
N GLU A 151 1.58 -9.73 -17.65
CA GLU A 151 0.47 -8.85 -17.26
C GLU A 151 0.81 -7.96 -16.05
N PRO A 152 1.37 -8.48 -14.93
CA PRO A 152 1.81 -7.65 -13.82
C PRO A 152 2.88 -6.63 -14.20
N ALA A 153 3.84 -7.03 -15.05
CA ALA A 153 4.91 -6.15 -15.51
C ALA A 153 4.37 -4.99 -16.36
N ILE A 154 3.52 -5.31 -17.35
CA ILE A 154 2.85 -4.31 -18.19
C ILE A 154 1.99 -3.40 -17.31
N GLY A 155 1.22 -3.97 -16.37
CA GLY A 155 0.40 -3.21 -15.43
C GLY A 155 1.23 -2.21 -14.63
N SER A 156 2.35 -2.64 -14.07
CA SER A 156 3.27 -1.78 -13.30
C SER A 156 3.86 -0.64 -14.15
N MET A 157 4.26 -0.93 -15.39
CA MET A 157 4.76 0.10 -16.32
C MET A 157 3.70 1.15 -16.65
N VAL A 158 2.46 0.73 -16.93
CA VAL A 158 1.36 1.64 -17.26
C VAL A 158 0.95 2.47 -16.03
N VAL A 159 0.82 1.84 -14.85
CA VAL A 159 0.53 2.57 -13.60
C VAL A 159 1.65 3.56 -13.29
N GLY A 160 2.91 3.22 -13.60
CA GLY A 160 4.03 4.15 -13.49
C GLY A 160 3.89 5.38 -14.39
N GLN A 161 3.36 5.22 -15.60
CA GLN A 161 3.07 6.34 -16.50
C GLN A 161 1.91 7.20 -15.96
N LEU A 162 0.86 6.57 -15.43
CA LEU A 162 -0.27 7.27 -14.81
C LEU A 162 0.18 8.06 -13.57
N ALA A 163 0.98 7.47 -12.70
CA ALA A 163 1.51 8.13 -11.52
C ALA A 163 2.32 9.38 -11.90
N ARG A 164 3.21 9.28 -12.90
CA ARG A 164 3.95 10.44 -13.43
C ARG A 164 3.04 11.52 -13.99
N ARG A 165 2.00 11.14 -14.75
CA ARG A 165 1.03 12.08 -15.30
C ARG A 165 0.24 12.82 -14.22
N LEU A 166 -0.02 12.15 -13.08
CA LEU A 166 -0.74 12.71 -11.93
C LEU A 166 0.19 13.44 -10.95
N GLY A 167 1.50 13.40 -11.15
CA GLY A 167 2.48 13.98 -10.23
C GLY A 167 2.55 13.25 -8.88
N LEU A 168 2.18 11.96 -8.83
CA LEU A 168 2.19 11.15 -7.63
C LEU A 168 3.43 10.25 -7.56
N PRO A 169 4.04 10.08 -6.37
CA PRO A 169 4.99 9.00 -6.15
C PRO A 169 4.31 7.65 -6.37
N LEU A 170 5.09 6.66 -6.80
CA LEU A 170 4.61 5.31 -7.07
C LEU A 170 5.26 4.28 -6.14
N ARG A 171 4.47 3.37 -5.63
CA ARG A 171 4.91 2.10 -5.05
C ARG A 171 4.26 0.97 -5.83
N CYS A 172 5.05 0.16 -6.50
CA CYS A 172 4.62 -1.08 -7.14
C CYS A 172 5.14 -2.30 -6.39
N SER A 173 4.47 -3.40 -6.58
CA SER A 173 5.05 -4.71 -6.32
C SER A 173 6.10 -5.04 -7.39
N GLY A 174 7.08 -5.85 -7.05
CA GLY A 174 8.07 -6.34 -8.00
C GLY A 174 8.46 -7.77 -7.65
N ASN A 175 9.02 -8.48 -8.60
CA ASN A 175 9.70 -9.76 -8.44
C ASN A 175 8.93 -10.78 -7.57
N PHE A 176 7.77 -11.19 -8.02
CA PHE A 176 7.04 -12.31 -7.44
C PHE A 176 7.20 -13.55 -8.31
N THR A 177 7.33 -14.69 -7.67
CA THR A 177 7.38 -15.99 -8.33
C THR A 177 6.34 -16.91 -7.72
N THR A 178 5.83 -17.86 -8.51
CA THR A 178 5.02 -18.96 -8.03
C THR A 178 5.87 -20.11 -7.49
N SER A 179 7.18 -20.14 -7.79
CA SER A 179 8.10 -21.12 -7.21
C SER A 179 8.25 -20.92 -5.71
N LYS A 180 8.38 -22.03 -5.00
CA LYS A 180 8.59 -22.05 -3.54
C LYS A 180 10.05 -22.29 -3.16
N LEU A 181 10.92 -22.41 -4.14
CA LEU A 181 12.35 -22.65 -3.99
C LEU A 181 13.12 -21.58 -4.79
N PRO A 182 14.37 -21.27 -4.42
CA PRO A 182 15.25 -20.41 -5.20
C PRO A 182 15.81 -21.19 -6.40
N ASP A 183 14.96 -21.53 -7.34
CA ASP A 183 15.27 -22.30 -8.54
C ASP A 183 15.30 -21.44 -9.81
N ALA A 184 15.46 -22.07 -10.96
CA ALA A 184 15.50 -21.37 -12.25
C ALA A 184 14.19 -20.63 -12.55
N GLN A 185 13.04 -21.16 -12.14
CA GLN A 185 11.76 -20.49 -12.28
C GLN A 185 11.71 -19.20 -11.44
N ALA A 186 12.12 -19.29 -10.17
CA ALA A 186 12.15 -18.11 -9.28
C ALA A 186 13.07 -17.00 -9.80
N MET A 187 14.11 -17.36 -10.56
CA MET A 187 15.07 -16.40 -11.11
C MET A 187 14.63 -15.80 -12.45
N THR A 188 13.67 -16.42 -13.13
CA THR A 188 13.19 -15.98 -14.45
C THR A 188 11.82 -15.27 -14.39
N GLU A 189 11.03 -15.52 -13.35
CA GLU A 189 9.78 -14.84 -13.07
C GLU A 189 10.03 -13.52 -12.28
#